data_1e656409a6b0323221643b7f2f46a4fe
#
_entry.id   1e656409a6b0323221643b7f2f46a4fe
#
_cell.length_a   1.000
_cell.length_b   1.000
_cell.length_c   1.000
_cell.angle_alpha   90.00
_cell.angle_beta   90.00
_cell.angle_gamma   90.00
#
_symmetry.space_group_name_H-M   'P 1'
#
loop_
_entity.id
_entity.type
_entity.pdbx_description
1 polymer ?
#
loop_
_entity_poly.entity_id
_entity_poly.type
_entity_poly.pdbx_seq_one_letter_code
_entity_poly.pdbx_strand_id
1 'polypeptide(L)'
;RHANVLNAVAQEPDIAGSFGWCMFDYNTHKDFGSGDRICYHGVMDMFRNPKLAAAVCSSQQEDTPVLELSSSMDIGEHPGGNRSGNWMITNADAVRMFKNGKLIKEYHREDSPYRALAHGPIPVNDFIGNAIVENEPMKPKQARLMGQLLNMTAYYGLNNLPAKFYLLALRLMVCYHMKPKDAVALYTRYVGDWGTTSTVYKFEAVRDGKVVKTVIKEPMQQAHLEVKVSAHNLTEGRTYDMAAVRIRALDENGNVLGFFNEPVQFEVKGVLELIGPKTICLQGGMGGTYVKTTGQAGEGILIIENAQTGKICEHFQVAREE
;
A
#
# COMPACT_ATOMS: atom_id res chain seq x y z
N ARG A 1 6.35 10.23 -7.16
CA ARG A 1 6.82 10.66 -8.50
C ARG A 1 5.69 10.64 -9.53
N HIS A 2 4.93 9.53 -9.69
CA HIS A 2 3.83 9.45 -10.67
C HIS A 2 2.82 10.59 -10.52
N ALA A 3 2.31 10.85 -9.31
CA ALA A 3 1.39 11.95 -9.06
C ALA A 3 2.00 13.33 -9.42
N ASN A 4 3.30 13.54 -9.14
CA ASN A 4 3.98 14.79 -9.51
C ASN A 4 3.98 15.01 -11.03
N VAL A 5 4.33 13.98 -11.80
CA VAL A 5 4.38 14.08 -13.27
C VAL A 5 2.98 14.29 -13.83
N LEU A 6 2.01 13.49 -13.41
CA LEU A 6 0.62 13.62 -13.89
C LEU A 6 0.03 15.00 -13.54
N ASN A 7 0.29 15.49 -12.31
CA ASN A 7 -0.18 16.81 -11.91
C ASN A 7 0.49 17.94 -12.70
N ALA A 8 1.80 17.83 -12.97
CA ALA A 8 2.50 18.82 -13.80
C ALA A 8 1.95 18.83 -15.23
N VAL A 9 1.75 17.66 -15.84
CA VAL A 9 1.13 17.55 -17.18
C VAL A 9 -0.27 18.16 -17.19
N ALA A 10 -1.09 17.88 -16.16
CA ALA A 10 -2.45 18.40 -16.09
C ALA A 10 -2.52 19.93 -15.86
N GLN A 11 -1.43 20.55 -15.40
CA GLN A 11 -1.34 22.01 -15.22
C GLN A 11 -1.00 22.75 -16.51
N GLU A 12 -0.42 22.04 -17.50
CA GLU A 12 0.06 22.66 -18.73
C GLU A 12 -0.96 22.52 -19.87
N PRO A 13 -1.66 23.59 -20.24
CA PRO A 13 -2.74 23.51 -21.25
C PRO A 13 -2.25 23.14 -22.65
N ASP A 14 -0.98 23.36 -22.94
CA ASP A 14 -0.38 23.07 -24.24
C ASP A 14 0.11 21.61 -24.37
N ILE A 15 -0.01 20.81 -23.29
CA ILE A 15 0.36 19.38 -23.28
C ILE A 15 -0.90 18.53 -23.41
N ALA A 16 -1.06 17.84 -24.55
CA ALA A 16 -2.22 16.98 -24.82
C ALA A 16 -2.30 15.75 -23.89
N GLY A 17 -1.17 15.30 -23.33
CA GLY A 17 -1.13 14.15 -22.42
C GLY A 17 0.28 13.60 -22.25
N SER A 18 0.41 12.50 -21.52
CA SER A 18 1.70 11.83 -21.28
C SER A 18 1.58 10.32 -21.33
N PHE A 19 2.66 9.66 -21.69
CA PHE A 19 2.80 8.21 -21.65
C PHE A 19 3.80 7.83 -20.55
N GLY A 20 3.33 7.08 -19.56
CA GLY A 20 4.21 6.55 -18.52
C GLY A 20 4.96 5.31 -19.02
N TRP A 21 6.25 5.25 -18.81
CA TRP A 21 7.02 4.04 -19.02
C TRP A 21 7.25 3.36 -17.67
N CYS A 22 6.64 2.17 -17.39
CA CYS A 22 5.70 1.45 -18.24
C CYS A 22 4.62 0.75 -17.41
N MET A 23 3.73 -0.04 -18.04
CA MET A 23 2.66 -0.74 -17.32
C MET A 23 3.20 -1.90 -16.49
N PHE A 24 4.12 -2.71 -17.03
CA PHE A 24 4.64 -3.91 -16.38
C PHE A 24 6.15 -3.87 -16.22
N ASP A 25 6.67 -4.52 -15.18
CA ASP A 25 8.06 -4.89 -15.13
C ASP A 25 8.38 -5.89 -16.26
N TYR A 26 9.60 -5.90 -16.71
CA TYR A 26 10.01 -6.74 -17.83
C TYR A 26 11.47 -7.19 -17.72
N ASN A 27 11.75 -8.32 -18.34
CA ASN A 27 13.13 -8.79 -18.48
C ASN A 27 13.92 -7.87 -19.39
N THR A 28 15.16 -7.63 -19.06
CA THR A 28 16.04 -6.71 -19.77
C THR A 28 17.38 -7.36 -20.10
N HIS A 29 18.20 -6.63 -20.88
CA HIS A 29 19.52 -7.05 -21.28
C HIS A 29 20.47 -7.16 -20.07
N LYS A 30 21.49 -8.04 -20.17
CA LYS A 30 22.48 -8.31 -19.10
C LYS A 30 23.23 -7.06 -18.61
N ASP A 31 23.34 -6.03 -19.44
CA ASP A 31 24.05 -4.79 -19.15
C ASP A 31 23.12 -3.67 -18.65
N PHE A 32 21.85 -4.00 -18.40
CA PHE A 32 20.83 -3.07 -17.95
C PHE A 32 20.05 -3.66 -16.76
N GLY A 33 19.65 -2.80 -15.83
CA GLY A 33 18.89 -3.21 -14.65
C GLY A 33 19.76 -3.43 -13.40
N SER A 34 19.19 -4.04 -12.39
CA SER A 34 19.75 -4.18 -11.04
C SER A 34 20.57 -5.46 -10.81
N GLY A 35 21.05 -6.10 -11.89
CA GLY A 35 21.84 -7.34 -11.81
C GLY A 35 21.01 -8.61 -11.93
N ASP A 36 19.73 -8.59 -11.58
CA ASP A 36 18.76 -9.67 -11.78
C ASP A 36 18.13 -9.66 -13.19
N ARG A 37 18.55 -8.73 -14.04
CA ARG A 37 18.06 -8.53 -15.42
C ARG A 37 16.56 -8.21 -15.49
N ILE A 38 16.03 -7.60 -14.47
CA ILE A 38 14.66 -7.11 -14.43
C ILE A 38 14.65 -5.59 -14.38
N CYS A 39 13.82 -4.97 -15.20
CA CYS A 39 13.54 -3.55 -15.15
C CYS A 39 12.26 -3.30 -14.35
N TYR A 40 12.39 -2.66 -13.17
CA TYR A 40 11.30 -2.44 -12.22
C TYR A 40 10.53 -1.13 -12.47
N HIS A 41 10.43 -0.67 -13.71
CA HIS A 41 9.75 0.57 -14.07
C HIS A 41 8.23 0.45 -14.11
N GLY A 42 7.71 -0.78 -14.12
CA GLY A 42 6.29 -1.04 -14.22
C GLY A 42 5.49 -0.48 -13.04
N VAL A 43 4.29 0.00 -13.29
CA VAL A 43 3.30 0.25 -12.24
C VAL A 43 2.69 -1.05 -11.69
N MET A 44 2.90 -2.16 -12.41
CA MET A 44 2.63 -3.53 -11.98
C MET A 44 3.89 -4.37 -12.13
N ASP A 45 3.99 -5.49 -11.42
CA ASP A 45 5.06 -6.47 -11.61
C ASP A 45 4.92 -7.27 -12.92
N MET A 46 5.86 -8.18 -13.20
CA MET A 46 5.85 -9.03 -14.40
C MET A 46 4.62 -9.96 -14.45
N PHE A 47 4.02 -10.26 -13.31
CA PHE A 47 2.85 -11.13 -13.19
C PHE A 47 1.54 -10.34 -13.09
N ARG A 48 1.59 -9.01 -13.26
CA ARG A 48 0.46 -8.08 -13.22
C ARG A 48 -0.09 -7.83 -11.81
N ASN A 49 0.68 -8.07 -10.77
CA ASN A 49 0.34 -7.59 -9.44
C ASN A 49 0.51 -6.07 -9.40
N PRO A 50 -0.51 -5.30 -8.96
CA PRO A 50 -0.42 -3.85 -8.90
C PRO A 50 0.54 -3.41 -7.79
N LYS A 51 1.45 -2.50 -8.12
CA LYS A 51 2.24 -1.76 -7.15
C LYS A 51 1.48 -0.51 -6.72
N LEU A 52 1.94 0.18 -5.68
CA LEU A 52 1.31 1.41 -5.21
C LEU A 52 1.14 2.48 -6.32
N ALA A 53 2.07 2.52 -7.27
CA ALA A 53 1.99 3.44 -8.40
C ALA A 53 0.75 3.22 -9.28
N ALA A 54 0.26 1.98 -9.41
CA ALA A 54 -0.96 1.67 -10.14
C ALA A 54 -2.18 2.35 -9.52
N ALA A 55 -2.23 2.48 -8.19
CA ALA A 55 -3.33 3.14 -7.51
C ALA A 55 -3.46 4.63 -7.88
N VAL A 56 -2.34 5.31 -8.18
CA VAL A 56 -2.37 6.71 -8.63
C VAL A 56 -3.09 6.85 -9.97
N CYS A 57 -2.88 5.89 -10.89
CA CYS A 57 -3.57 5.87 -12.17
C CYS A 57 -5.03 5.44 -12.02
N SER A 58 -5.27 4.36 -11.29
CA SER A 58 -6.63 3.82 -11.10
C SER A 58 -7.54 4.72 -10.28
N SER A 59 -6.99 5.63 -9.46
CA SER A 59 -7.80 6.62 -8.75
C SER A 59 -8.33 7.75 -9.67
N GLN A 60 -7.84 7.89 -10.91
CA GLN A 60 -8.30 8.96 -11.81
C GLN A 60 -9.58 8.61 -12.59
N GLN A 61 -10.32 7.58 -12.17
CA GLN A 61 -11.61 7.16 -12.73
C GLN A 61 -12.70 7.12 -11.63
N GLU A 62 -13.98 7.07 -12.02
CA GLU A 62 -15.12 7.12 -11.10
C GLU A 62 -15.83 5.79 -10.88
N ASP A 63 -15.63 4.79 -11.76
CA ASP A 63 -16.45 3.57 -11.80
C ASP A 63 -16.19 2.67 -10.59
N THR A 64 -14.93 2.44 -10.25
CA THR A 64 -14.53 1.50 -9.20
C THR A 64 -13.92 2.24 -8.01
N PRO A 65 -14.43 2.03 -6.77
CA PRO A 65 -13.85 2.66 -5.58
C PRO A 65 -12.39 2.27 -5.35
N VAL A 66 -11.53 3.26 -5.20
CA VAL A 66 -10.11 3.11 -4.88
C VAL A 66 -9.84 3.71 -3.50
N LEU A 67 -9.16 2.96 -2.66
CA LEU A 67 -8.54 3.44 -1.43
C LEU A 67 -7.30 2.58 -1.17
N GLU A 68 -6.13 3.19 -1.29
CA GLU A 68 -4.84 2.54 -1.01
C GLU A 68 -4.00 3.42 -0.09
N LEU A 69 -3.31 2.80 0.87
CA LEU A 69 -2.39 3.46 1.78
C LEU A 69 -0.95 3.15 1.37
N SER A 70 -0.09 4.18 1.34
CA SER A 70 1.32 4.01 0.99
C SER A 70 2.18 3.42 2.11
N SER A 71 1.59 3.10 3.26
CA SER A 71 2.30 2.70 4.48
C SER A 71 1.51 1.63 5.25
N SER A 72 2.22 0.84 6.03
CA SER A 72 1.63 -0.05 7.05
C SER A 72 1.02 0.73 8.23
N MET A 73 1.26 2.04 8.31
CA MET A 73 0.92 2.91 9.46
C MET A 73 1.67 2.57 10.75
N ASP A 74 2.70 1.75 10.65
CA ASP A 74 3.62 1.46 11.75
C ASP A 74 4.77 2.47 11.80
N ILE A 75 5.25 2.81 12.99
CA ILE A 75 6.44 3.64 13.19
C ILE A 75 7.71 2.81 13.42
N GLY A 76 7.63 1.49 13.37
CA GLY A 76 8.73 0.57 13.64
C GLY A 76 9.11 0.51 15.13
N GLU A 77 10.34 0.11 15.40
CA GLU A 77 10.84 -0.15 16.76
C GLU A 77 11.21 1.10 17.56
N HIS A 78 11.22 2.27 16.91
CA HIS A 78 11.65 3.52 17.54
C HIS A 78 10.46 4.45 17.80
N PRO A 79 10.16 4.80 19.07
CA PRO A 79 9.06 5.72 19.41
C PRO A 79 9.26 7.13 18.82
N GLY A 80 10.50 7.52 18.51
CA GLY A 80 10.81 8.76 17.79
C GLY A 80 10.74 8.66 16.26
N GLY A 81 10.31 7.52 15.70
CA GLY A 81 10.12 7.32 14.27
C GLY A 81 9.09 8.31 13.69
N ASN A 82 9.29 8.71 12.45
CA ASN A 82 8.36 9.62 11.77
C ASN A 82 7.42 8.85 10.85
N ARG A 83 6.29 9.48 10.52
CA ARG A 83 5.28 8.97 9.61
C ARG A 83 5.24 9.76 8.30
N SER A 84 6.37 10.37 7.91
CA SER A 84 6.45 11.10 6.66
C SER A 84 6.28 10.18 5.46
N GLY A 85 5.69 10.71 4.40
CA GLY A 85 5.44 9.94 3.19
C GLY A 85 4.24 9.00 3.26
N ASN A 86 3.41 9.07 4.29
CA ASN A 86 2.16 8.34 4.35
C ASN A 86 1.09 9.08 3.54
N TRP A 87 0.56 8.38 2.54
CA TRP A 87 -0.40 8.93 1.59
C TRP A 87 -1.61 8.03 1.46
N MET A 88 -2.76 8.62 1.32
CA MET A 88 -3.99 7.98 0.87
C MET A 88 -4.17 8.26 -0.62
N ILE A 89 -4.44 7.23 -1.40
CA ILE A 89 -4.76 7.32 -2.82
C ILE A 89 -6.20 6.85 -2.96
N THR A 90 -7.09 7.76 -3.36
CA THR A 90 -8.53 7.48 -3.41
C THR A 90 -9.21 8.30 -4.49
N ASN A 91 -10.33 7.81 -4.99
CA ASN A 91 -11.28 8.52 -5.83
C ASN A 91 -12.62 8.78 -5.11
N ALA A 92 -12.63 8.70 -3.80
CA ALA A 92 -13.78 9.04 -2.97
C ALA A 92 -13.83 10.55 -2.65
N ASP A 93 -14.99 11.03 -2.21
CA ASP A 93 -15.20 12.43 -1.84
C ASP A 93 -14.47 12.78 -0.55
N ALA A 94 -14.44 11.81 0.39
CA ALA A 94 -13.76 11.94 1.67
C ALA A 94 -13.18 10.61 2.15
N VAL A 95 -12.20 10.69 3.06
CA VAL A 95 -11.67 9.54 3.79
C VAL A 95 -11.74 9.83 5.29
N ARG A 96 -12.45 8.99 6.03
CA ARG A 96 -12.48 9.02 7.49
C ARG A 96 -11.39 8.14 8.04
N MET A 97 -10.49 8.70 8.83
CA MET A 97 -9.44 7.98 9.52
C MET A 97 -9.80 7.78 10.99
N PHE A 98 -9.75 6.54 11.43
CA PHE A 98 -9.98 6.15 12.82
C PHE A 98 -8.71 5.55 13.41
N LYS A 99 -8.48 5.79 14.70
CA LYS A 99 -7.45 5.13 15.51
C LYS A 99 -8.14 4.47 16.70
N ASN A 100 -7.97 3.16 16.84
CA ASN A 100 -8.61 2.35 17.91
C ASN A 100 -10.11 2.62 18.03
N GLY A 101 -10.81 2.67 16.89
CA GLY A 101 -12.26 2.91 16.80
C GLY A 101 -12.69 4.37 16.93
N LYS A 102 -11.80 5.30 17.32
CA LYS A 102 -12.11 6.71 17.47
C LYS A 102 -11.76 7.49 16.18
N LEU A 103 -12.70 8.31 15.69
CA LEU A 103 -12.48 9.20 14.55
C LEU A 103 -11.37 10.22 14.90
N ILE A 104 -10.33 10.26 14.08
CA ILE A 104 -9.23 11.21 14.19
C ILE A 104 -9.47 12.41 13.28
N LYS A 105 -9.68 12.15 11.98
CA LYS A 105 -9.88 13.20 10.98
C LYS A 105 -10.68 12.66 9.80
N GLU A 106 -11.46 13.52 9.19
CA GLU A 106 -12.02 13.36 7.85
C GLU A 106 -11.18 14.20 6.88
N TYR A 107 -10.63 13.55 5.86
CA TYR A 107 -9.82 14.16 4.81
C TYR A 107 -10.66 14.34 3.56
N HIS A 108 -10.43 15.42 2.84
CA HIS A 108 -11.12 15.76 1.60
C HIS A 108 -10.13 15.97 0.46
N ARG A 109 -10.63 16.06 -0.77
CA ARG A 109 -9.81 16.35 -1.97
C ARG A 109 -8.93 17.59 -1.79
N GLU A 110 -9.43 18.61 -1.09
CA GLU A 110 -8.75 19.87 -0.80
C GLU A 110 -7.51 19.69 0.10
N ASP A 111 -7.39 18.60 0.81
CA ASP A 111 -6.18 18.27 1.58
C ASP A 111 -5.01 17.80 0.69
N SER A 112 -5.27 17.44 -0.58
CA SER A 112 -4.23 17.05 -1.54
C SER A 112 -3.44 18.26 -2.05
N PRO A 113 -2.10 18.17 -2.15
CA PRO A 113 -1.30 19.18 -2.84
C PRO A 113 -1.39 19.10 -4.38
N TYR A 114 -1.95 18.01 -4.92
CA TYR A 114 -2.03 17.73 -6.36
C TYR A 114 -3.35 18.26 -6.94
N ARG A 115 -3.46 19.56 -7.04
CA ARG A 115 -4.71 20.29 -7.35
C ARG A 115 -5.22 20.10 -8.79
N ALA A 116 -4.34 19.80 -9.73
CA ALA A 116 -4.71 19.62 -11.13
C ALA A 116 -5.22 18.21 -11.42
N LEU A 117 -4.97 17.24 -10.52
CA LEU A 117 -5.53 15.90 -10.66
C LEU A 117 -6.99 15.85 -10.19
N ALA A 118 -7.81 15.03 -10.85
CA ALA A 118 -9.17 14.75 -10.40
C ALA A 118 -9.15 14.19 -8.97
N HIS A 119 -8.24 13.24 -8.72
CA HIS A 119 -8.08 12.58 -7.43
C HIS A 119 -6.59 12.52 -7.05
N GLY A 120 -6.06 13.64 -6.57
CA GLY A 120 -4.67 13.72 -6.10
C GLY A 120 -4.47 12.96 -4.78
N PRO A 121 -3.33 12.26 -4.59
CA PRO A 121 -3.00 11.64 -3.31
C PRO A 121 -3.06 12.62 -2.14
N ILE A 122 -3.61 12.21 -1.01
CA ILE A 122 -3.83 13.02 0.20
C ILE A 122 -2.81 12.61 1.27
N PRO A 123 -2.02 13.52 1.86
CA PRO A 123 -1.08 13.18 2.92
C PRO A 123 -1.81 12.87 4.23
N VAL A 124 -1.40 11.79 4.90
CA VAL A 124 -1.84 11.51 6.28
C VAL A 124 -0.97 12.33 7.23
N ASN A 125 -1.52 13.39 7.79
CA ASN A 125 -0.80 14.38 8.58
C ASN A 125 -1.39 14.66 9.97
N ASP A 126 -2.43 13.92 10.36
CA ASP A 126 -3.01 13.98 11.70
C ASP A 126 -3.17 12.55 12.26
N PHE A 127 -2.56 12.29 13.41
CA PHE A 127 -2.56 11.00 14.10
C PHE A 127 -3.22 11.08 15.48
N ILE A 128 -3.63 12.28 15.91
CA ILE A 128 -4.04 12.62 17.26
C ILE A 128 -5.50 13.11 17.31
N GLY A 129 -5.91 13.91 16.32
CA GLY A 129 -7.21 14.57 16.33
C GLY A 129 -7.40 15.44 17.57
N ASN A 130 -8.52 15.25 18.24
CA ASN A 130 -8.86 15.97 19.47
C ASN A 130 -8.42 15.27 20.77
N ALA A 131 -7.73 14.13 20.69
CA ALA A 131 -7.47 13.28 21.84
C ALA A 131 -6.74 13.98 23.00
N ILE A 132 -5.79 14.89 22.72
CA ILE A 132 -5.11 15.66 23.77
C ILE A 132 -6.07 16.66 24.44
N VAL A 133 -6.96 17.30 23.66
CA VAL A 133 -7.95 18.25 24.19
C VAL A 133 -8.94 17.56 25.14
N GLU A 134 -9.29 16.32 24.84
CA GLU A 134 -10.29 15.54 25.56
C GLU A 134 -9.73 14.83 26.80
N ASN A 135 -8.47 14.37 26.72
CA ASN A 135 -7.93 13.46 27.73
C ASN A 135 -6.86 14.06 28.65
N GLU A 136 -6.29 15.24 28.28
CA GLU A 136 -5.22 15.83 29.08
C GLU A 136 -5.69 17.04 29.88
N PRO A 137 -5.21 17.23 31.12
CA PRO A 137 -5.59 18.35 31.99
C PRO A 137 -4.91 19.65 31.54
N MET A 138 -5.13 20.05 30.29
CA MET A 138 -4.55 21.24 29.66
C MET A 138 -5.62 22.22 29.24
N LYS A 139 -5.26 23.50 29.20
CA LYS A 139 -6.14 24.49 28.58
C LYS A 139 -6.38 24.12 27.11
N PRO A 140 -7.61 24.24 26.57
CA PRO A 140 -7.92 23.80 25.21
C PRO A 140 -6.98 24.36 24.13
N LYS A 141 -6.56 25.62 24.26
CA LYS A 141 -5.60 26.26 23.36
C LYS A 141 -4.21 25.62 23.42
N GLN A 142 -3.74 25.31 24.64
CA GLN A 142 -2.45 24.64 24.86
C GLN A 142 -2.49 23.22 24.27
N ALA A 143 -3.54 22.46 24.53
CA ALA A 143 -3.74 21.11 24.03
C ALA A 143 -3.75 21.07 22.48
N ARG A 144 -4.45 21.99 21.82
CA ARG A 144 -4.43 22.11 20.35
C ARG A 144 -3.04 22.43 19.79
N LEU A 145 -2.32 23.37 20.41
CA LEU A 145 -0.96 23.73 19.98
C LEU A 145 0.01 22.55 20.19
N MET A 146 -0.16 21.80 21.28
CA MET A 146 0.61 20.58 21.52
C MET A 146 0.29 19.50 20.47
N GLY A 147 -0.98 19.22 20.21
CA GLY A 147 -1.39 18.27 19.18
C GLY A 147 -0.81 18.61 17.80
N GLN A 148 -0.85 19.92 17.43
CA GLN A 148 -0.25 20.40 16.20
C GLN A 148 1.26 20.17 16.17
N LEU A 149 1.99 20.46 17.23
CA LEU A 149 3.44 20.24 17.31
C LEU A 149 3.76 18.73 17.18
N LEU A 150 3.06 17.86 17.91
CA LEU A 150 3.30 16.43 17.90
C LEU A 150 2.96 15.80 16.54
N ASN A 151 1.86 16.20 15.91
CA ASN A 151 1.52 15.75 14.56
C ASN A 151 2.59 16.14 13.54
N MET A 152 3.11 17.36 13.61
CA MET A 152 4.16 17.82 12.70
C MET A 152 5.50 17.14 12.99
N THR A 153 5.78 16.85 14.27
CA THR A 153 6.95 16.04 14.64
C THR A 153 6.83 14.62 14.10
N ALA A 154 5.64 14.02 14.18
CA ALA A 154 5.37 12.70 13.60
C ALA A 154 5.54 12.70 12.07
N TYR A 155 5.13 13.78 11.40
CA TYR A 155 5.16 13.88 9.95
C TYR A 155 6.57 14.19 9.41
N TYR A 156 7.27 15.19 9.98
CA TYR A 156 8.58 15.64 9.48
C TYR A 156 9.78 14.96 10.15
N GLY A 157 9.61 14.39 11.35
CA GLY A 157 10.71 14.00 12.24
C GLY A 157 11.31 15.21 12.94
N LEU A 158 11.99 14.96 14.06
CA LEU A 158 12.61 16.03 14.86
C LEU A 158 13.67 16.82 14.09
N ASN A 159 14.49 16.14 13.26
CA ASN A 159 15.61 16.76 12.56
C ASN A 159 15.20 17.59 11.33
N ASN A 160 13.98 17.40 10.83
CA ASN A 160 13.49 18.07 9.62
C ASN A 160 12.28 18.96 9.89
N LEU A 161 12.02 19.29 11.15
CA LEU A 161 10.88 20.07 11.55
C LEU A 161 11.00 21.52 11.00
N PRO A 162 10.00 22.05 10.28
CA PRO A 162 10.03 23.44 9.79
C PRO A 162 10.17 24.45 10.91
N ALA A 163 10.91 25.56 10.66
CA ALA A 163 11.28 26.56 11.66
C ALA A 163 10.09 27.09 12.50
N LYS A 164 8.92 27.26 11.88
CA LYS A 164 7.70 27.70 12.58
C LYS A 164 7.29 26.77 13.74
N PHE A 165 7.62 25.49 13.68
CA PHE A 165 7.29 24.54 14.75
C PHE A 165 8.30 24.53 15.88
N TYR A 166 9.56 24.91 15.63
CA TYR A 166 10.51 25.22 16.71
C TYR A 166 10.05 26.45 17.49
N LEU A 167 9.52 27.47 16.80
CA LEU A 167 8.92 28.65 17.47
C LEU A 167 7.66 28.26 18.27
N LEU A 168 6.85 27.33 17.75
CA LEU A 168 5.71 26.77 18.48
C LEU A 168 6.15 26.02 19.73
N ALA A 169 7.19 25.18 19.62
CA ALA A 169 7.78 24.46 20.77
C ALA A 169 8.29 25.45 21.82
N LEU A 170 9.04 26.48 21.42
CA LEU A 170 9.52 27.53 22.31
C LEU A 170 8.34 28.24 23.01
N ARG A 171 7.29 28.58 22.28
CA ARG A 171 6.08 29.17 22.86
C ARG A 171 5.44 28.26 23.91
N LEU A 172 5.34 26.96 23.64
CA LEU A 172 4.80 25.99 24.60
C LEU A 172 5.66 25.91 25.87
N MET A 173 6.98 25.95 25.71
CA MET A 173 7.92 25.94 26.84
C MET A 173 7.83 27.22 27.68
N VAL A 174 7.83 28.40 27.05
CA VAL A 174 7.89 29.69 27.75
C VAL A 174 6.51 30.10 28.29
N CYS A 175 5.45 30.06 27.45
CA CYS A 175 4.13 30.58 27.83
C CYS A 175 3.27 29.58 28.63
N TYR A 176 3.54 28.28 28.47
CA TYR A 176 2.74 27.23 29.10
C TYR A 176 3.57 26.33 30.05
N HIS A 177 4.86 26.69 30.25
CA HIS A 177 5.79 25.97 31.12
C HIS A 177 5.90 24.46 30.83
N MET A 178 5.73 24.08 29.55
CA MET A 178 5.82 22.70 29.10
C MET A 178 7.27 22.22 29.15
N LYS A 179 7.51 21.12 29.83
CA LYS A 179 8.85 20.50 29.86
C LYS A 179 9.03 19.55 28.67
N PRO A 180 10.23 19.46 28.07
CA PRO A 180 10.51 18.54 26.98
C PRO A 180 10.11 17.08 27.27
N LYS A 181 10.34 16.61 28.49
CA LYS A 181 9.94 15.26 28.93
C LYS A 181 8.43 15.00 28.83
N ASP A 182 7.62 16.02 29.09
CA ASP A 182 6.17 15.90 29.03
C ASP A 182 5.69 15.82 27.57
N ALA A 183 6.36 16.54 26.66
CA ALA A 183 6.11 16.45 25.24
C ALA A 183 6.48 15.06 24.68
N VAL A 184 7.61 14.48 25.12
CA VAL A 184 8.00 13.11 24.76
C VAL A 184 6.97 12.09 25.27
N ALA A 185 6.51 12.23 26.51
CA ALA A 185 5.49 11.34 27.08
C ALA A 185 4.17 11.40 26.31
N LEU A 186 3.76 12.62 25.89
CA LEU A 186 2.56 12.80 25.06
C LEU A 186 2.76 12.21 23.66
N TYR A 187 3.96 12.39 23.06
CA TYR A 187 4.27 11.78 21.78
C TYR A 187 4.16 10.26 21.84
N THR A 188 4.78 9.64 22.84
CA THR A 188 4.72 8.18 23.04
C THR A 188 3.28 7.70 23.22
N ARG A 189 2.46 8.45 24.00
CA ARG A 189 1.05 8.09 24.28
C ARG A 189 0.14 8.23 23.06
N TYR A 190 0.27 9.30 22.28
CA TYR A 190 -0.71 9.64 21.23
C TYR A 190 -0.24 9.33 19.82
N VAL A 191 1.06 9.21 19.57
CA VAL A 191 1.64 8.95 18.26
C VAL A 191 2.40 7.63 18.23
N GLY A 192 3.33 7.46 19.17
CA GLY A 192 4.26 6.35 19.18
C GLY A 192 3.60 5.00 19.49
N ASP A 193 2.78 4.95 20.54
CA ASP A 193 2.13 3.73 21.07
C ASP A 193 3.09 2.55 21.30
N TRP A 194 4.39 2.82 21.34
CA TRP A 194 5.42 1.79 21.44
C TRP A 194 5.44 1.13 22.80
N GLY A 195 5.43 -0.20 22.84
CA GLY A 195 5.44 -0.99 24.08
C GLY A 195 4.10 -1.04 24.82
N THR A 196 3.00 -0.59 24.19
CA THR A 196 1.64 -0.64 24.69
C THR A 196 0.78 -1.62 23.89
N THR A 197 -0.55 -1.47 23.95
CA THR A 197 -1.47 -2.22 23.09
C THR A 197 -1.27 -1.86 21.62
N SER A 198 -1.42 -2.83 20.73
CA SER A 198 -1.36 -2.63 19.30
C SER A 198 -2.37 -1.57 18.83
N THR A 199 -1.94 -0.73 17.89
CA THR A 199 -2.78 0.30 17.33
C THR A 199 -3.46 -0.21 16.07
N VAL A 200 -4.77 -0.03 16.00
CA VAL A 200 -5.58 -0.29 14.81
C VAL A 200 -5.93 1.02 14.14
N TYR A 201 -5.53 1.20 12.88
CA TYR A 201 -5.98 2.27 12.03
C TYR A 201 -7.03 1.76 11.05
N LYS A 202 -8.18 2.44 10.94
CA LYS A 202 -9.21 2.16 9.95
C LYS A 202 -9.43 3.41 9.09
N PHE A 203 -9.47 3.19 7.78
CA PHE A 203 -9.74 4.24 6.79
C PHE A 203 -11.00 3.86 6.03
N GLU A 204 -11.97 4.75 5.98
CA GLU A 204 -13.23 4.57 5.25
C GLU A 204 -13.32 5.60 4.12
N ALA A 205 -13.28 5.14 2.88
CA ALA A 205 -13.58 5.97 1.71
C ALA A 205 -15.08 6.20 1.62
N VAL A 206 -15.49 7.45 1.53
CA VAL A 206 -16.90 7.87 1.50
C VAL A 206 -17.19 8.54 0.17
N ARG A 207 -18.24 8.06 -0.51
CA ARG A 207 -18.79 8.66 -1.74
C ARG A 207 -20.30 8.81 -1.58
N ASP A 208 -20.85 9.98 -1.90
CA ASP A 208 -22.27 10.29 -1.73
C ASP A 208 -22.81 9.96 -0.32
N GLY A 209 -21.98 10.25 0.70
CA GLY A 209 -22.30 9.98 2.11
C GLY A 209 -22.26 8.52 2.54
N LYS A 210 -21.92 7.57 1.65
CA LYS A 210 -21.83 6.14 1.94
C LYS A 210 -20.38 5.66 1.94
N VAL A 211 -20.06 4.72 2.84
CA VAL A 211 -18.77 4.03 2.84
C VAL A 211 -18.74 3.07 1.65
N VAL A 212 -17.78 3.28 0.74
CA VAL A 212 -17.62 2.48 -0.49
C VAL A 212 -16.42 1.55 -0.45
N LYS A 213 -15.42 1.84 0.39
CA LYS A 213 -14.25 0.98 0.62
C LYS A 213 -13.69 1.22 2.02
N THR A 214 -13.21 0.16 2.66
CA THR A 214 -12.55 0.22 3.97
C THR A 214 -11.17 -0.43 3.89
N VAL A 215 -10.18 0.17 4.52
CA VAL A 215 -8.84 -0.38 4.71
C VAL A 215 -8.51 -0.34 6.20
N ILE A 216 -8.07 -1.48 6.74
CA ILE A 216 -7.64 -1.62 8.13
C ILE A 216 -6.14 -1.89 8.14
N LYS A 217 -5.40 -1.17 8.99
CA LYS A 217 -3.97 -1.34 9.22
C LYS A 217 -3.76 -1.66 10.69
N GLU A 218 -3.33 -2.87 10.96
CA GLU A 218 -3.02 -3.36 12.30
C GLU A 218 -1.87 -4.38 12.25
N PRO A 219 -1.23 -4.73 13.36
CA PRO A 219 -0.22 -5.77 13.37
C PRO A 219 -0.79 -7.10 12.91
N MET A 220 -0.16 -7.68 11.90
CA MET A 220 -0.53 -8.96 11.31
C MET A 220 -0.60 -10.07 12.38
N GLN A 221 -1.67 -10.86 12.36
CA GLN A 221 -1.81 -12.06 13.17
C GLN A 221 -1.56 -13.32 12.35
N GLN A 222 -2.00 -13.32 11.08
CA GLN A 222 -1.88 -14.46 10.18
C GLN A 222 -1.58 -14.02 8.75
N ALA A 223 -0.57 -14.64 8.14
CA ALA A 223 -0.30 -14.51 6.72
C ALA A 223 -1.02 -15.60 5.93
N HIS A 224 -1.51 -15.26 4.73
CA HIS A 224 -2.00 -16.23 3.76
C HIS A 224 -1.58 -15.83 2.34
N LEU A 225 -1.53 -16.79 1.41
CA LEU A 225 -1.33 -16.52 0.00
C LEU A 225 -2.68 -16.35 -0.70
N GLU A 226 -2.84 -15.27 -1.42
CA GLU A 226 -3.88 -15.11 -2.44
C GLU A 226 -3.30 -15.53 -3.78
N VAL A 227 -3.97 -16.45 -4.47
CA VAL A 227 -3.60 -16.91 -5.82
C VAL A 227 -4.70 -16.47 -6.78
N LYS A 228 -4.31 -15.85 -7.90
CA LYS A 228 -5.22 -15.48 -8.99
C LYS A 228 -4.69 -15.99 -10.31
N VAL A 229 -5.46 -16.85 -10.96
CA VAL A 229 -5.16 -17.43 -12.26
C VAL A 229 -5.89 -16.67 -13.35
N SER A 230 -5.21 -16.40 -14.47
CA SER A 230 -5.82 -15.66 -15.59
C SER A 230 -6.88 -16.46 -16.32
N ALA A 231 -6.71 -17.80 -16.41
CA ALA A 231 -7.68 -18.73 -17.00
C ALA A 231 -7.45 -20.13 -16.45
N HIS A 232 -8.51 -20.84 -16.10
CA HIS A 232 -8.48 -22.26 -15.71
C HIS A 232 -8.82 -23.20 -16.88
N ASN A 233 -9.50 -22.69 -17.90
CA ASN A 233 -9.77 -23.42 -19.13
C ASN A 233 -8.77 -22.96 -20.19
N LEU A 234 -7.95 -23.87 -20.67
CA LEU A 234 -6.93 -23.63 -21.68
C LEU A 234 -7.25 -24.42 -22.94
N THR A 235 -6.80 -23.91 -24.09
CA THR A 235 -7.05 -24.55 -25.38
C THR A 235 -5.73 -24.80 -26.12
N GLU A 236 -5.35 -26.07 -26.24
CA GLU A 236 -4.21 -26.50 -27.06
C GLU A 236 -4.56 -26.43 -28.54
N GLY A 237 -3.90 -25.54 -29.26
CA GLY A 237 -4.09 -25.37 -30.70
C GLY A 237 -2.81 -25.71 -31.50
N ARG A 238 -2.46 -24.85 -32.47
CA ARG A 238 -1.17 -24.97 -33.21
C ARG A 238 0.04 -24.68 -32.32
N THR A 239 -0.16 -23.91 -31.25
CA THR A 239 0.80 -23.61 -30.20
C THR A 239 0.18 -23.92 -28.85
N TYR A 240 1.01 -24.03 -27.83
CA TYR A 240 0.54 -24.11 -26.46
C TYR A 240 -0.29 -22.89 -26.05
N ASP A 241 -1.28 -23.10 -25.22
CA ASP A 241 -1.93 -22.06 -24.45
C ASP A 241 -1.30 -21.94 -23.06
N MET A 242 -1.50 -20.79 -22.38
CA MET A 242 -0.85 -20.52 -21.10
C MET A 242 -1.73 -19.69 -20.16
N ALA A 243 -1.52 -19.90 -18.87
CA ALA A 243 -2.12 -19.06 -17.84
C ALA A 243 -1.05 -18.41 -16.97
N ALA A 244 -1.28 -17.13 -16.64
CA ALA A 244 -0.53 -16.42 -15.64
C ALA A 244 -1.10 -16.71 -14.24
N VAL A 245 -0.22 -17.02 -13.30
CA VAL A 245 -0.55 -17.31 -11.90
C VAL A 245 0.06 -16.21 -11.04
N ARG A 246 -0.76 -15.35 -10.50
CA ARG A 246 -0.38 -14.24 -9.62
C ARG A 246 -0.48 -14.66 -8.17
N ILE A 247 0.53 -14.30 -7.38
CA ILE A 247 0.61 -14.65 -5.96
C ILE A 247 0.86 -13.38 -5.17
N ARG A 248 0.09 -13.19 -4.10
CA ARG A 248 0.31 -12.15 -3.11
C ARG A 248 0.23 -12.74 -1.70
N ALA A 249 1.16 -12.36 -0.84
CA ALA A 249 1.06 -12.62 0.58
C ALA A 249 0.27 -11.50 1.25
N LEU A 250 -0.82 -11.84 1.91
CA LEU A 250 -1.74 -10.92 2.53
C LEU A 250 -1.87 -11.20 4.03
N ASP A 251 -2.17 -10.13 4.80
CA ASP A 251 -2.67 -10.26 6.15
C ASP A 251 -4.19 -10.58 6.15
N GLU A 252 -4.77 -10.76 7.33
CA GLU A 252 -6.21 -11.03 7.54
C GLU A 252 -7.12 -9.89 7.05
N ASN A 253 -6.58 -8.69 6.87
CA ASN A 253 -7.32 -7.52 6.37
C ASN A 253 -7.14 -7.29 4.86
N GLY A 254 -6.42 -8.20 4.17
CA GLY A 254 -6.16 -8.13 2.73
C GLY A 254 -5.05 -7.15 2.34
N ASN A 255 -4.23 -6.69 3.27
CA ASN A 255 -3.06 -5.88 2.95
C ASN A 255 -1.90 -6.75 2.47
N VAL A 256 -1.21 -6.30 1.42
CA VAL A 256 0.02 -6.95 0.96
C VAL A 256 1.11 -6.82 2.03
N LEU A 257 1.72 -7.93 2.38
CA LEU A 257 2.80 -8.03 3.35
C LEU A 257 4.14 -7.71 2.66
N GLY A 258 4.51 -6.44 2.61
CA GLY A 258 5.66 -5.94 1.85
C GLY A 258 7.03 -6.50 2.27
N PHE A 259 7.13 -7.13 3.45
CA PHE A 259 8.33 -7.79 3.94
C PHE A 259 8.28 -9.32 3.87
N PHE A 260 7.19 -9.90 3.34
CA PHE A 260 7.06 -11.32 3.12
C PHE A 260 7.82 -11.73 1.86
N ASN A 261 9.07 -12.17 2.03
CA ASN A 261 9.97 -12.58 0.95
C ASN A 261 10.26 -14.11 0.97
N GLU A 262 9.35 -14.86 1.58
CA GLU A 262 9.49 -16.31 1.75
C GLU A 262 9.46 -17.06 0.42
N PRO A 263 10.13 -18.22 0.33
CA PRO A 263 10.11 -19.06 -0.86
C PRO A 263 8.75 -19.70 -1.07
N VAL A 264 8.33 -19.74 -2.33
CA VAL A 264 7.14 -20.45 -2.81
C VAL A 264 7.58 -21.51 -3.80
N GLN A 265 7.13 -22.74 -3.60
CA GLN A 265 7.44 -23.89 -4.44
C GLN A 265 6.27 -24.24 -5.35
N PHE A 266 6.58 -24.68 -6.57
CA PHE A 266 5.60 -25.07 -7.58
C PHE A 266 5.81 -26.51 -8.02
N GLU A 267 4.71 -27.26 -8.08
CA GLU A 267 4.65 -28.59 -8.69
C GLU A 267 3.46 -28.61 -9.66
N VAL A 268 3.66 -29.14 -10.86
CA VAL A 268 2.60 -29.36 -11.84
C VAL A 268 2.36 -30.83 -12.07
N LYS A 269 1.10 -31.21 -12.29
CA LYS A 269 0.67 -32.58 -12.63
C LYS A 269 -0.29 -32.56 -13.81
N GLY A 270 -0.41 -33.71 -14.49
CA GLY A 270 -1.28 -33.87 -15.64
C GLY A 270 -0.71 -33.21 -16.91
N VAL A 271 -1.57 -32.51 -17.67
CA VAL A 271 -1.25 -32.01 -19.01
C VAL A 271 -0.70 -30.57 -19.01
N LEU A 272 -0.01 -30.19 -17.94
CA LEU A 272 0.60 -28.87 -17.76
C LEU A 272 2.12 -28.96 -17.62
N GLU A 273 2.78 -27.89 -18.00
CA GLU A 273 4.20 -27.63 -17.77
C GLU A 273 4.40 -26.26 -17.14
N LEU A 274 5.33 -26.17 -16.18
CA LEU A 274 5.69 -24.91 -15.53
C LEU A 274 6.62 -24.09 -16.44
N ILE A 275 6.33 -22.82 -16.65
CA ILE A 275 7.25 -21.87 -17.28
C ILE A 275 7.97 -21.11 -16.17
N GLY A 276 9.27 -21.37 -16.03
CA GLY A 276 10.11 -20.72 -15.03
C GLY A 276 10.60 -21.68 -13.95
N PRO A 277 11.20 -21.16 -12.88
CA PRO A 277 11.78 -21.98 -11.82
C PRO A 277 10.69 -22.64 -10.96
N LYS A 278 11.03 -23.82 -10.40
CA LYS A 278 10.16 -24.55 -9.46
C LYS A 278 10.06 -23.88 -8.08
N THR A 279 10.93 -22.93 -7.79
CA THR A 279 10.95 -22.19 -6.53
C THR A 279 11.29 -20.75 -6.83
N ILE A 280 10.50 -19.83 -6.28
CA ILE A 280 10.76 -18.38 -6.31
C ILE A 280 10.71 -17.85 -4.89
N CYS A 281 11.37 -16.71 -4.63
CA CYS A 281 11.08 -15.90 -3.45
C CYS A 281 10.12 -14.78 -3.86
N LEU A 282 9.11 -14.51 -3.03
CA LEU A 282 8.27 -13.34 -3.22
C LEU A 282 9.11 -12.08 -3.03
N GLN A 283 8.79 -11.02 -3.76
CA GLN A 283 9.43 -9.72 -3.65
C GLN A 283 8.40 -8.68 -3.18
N GLY A 284 8.59 -8.17 -1.97
CA GLY A 284 7.59 -7.26 -1.39
C GLY A 284 6.21 -7.91 -1.24
N GLY A 285 6.17 -9.21 -0.91
CA GLY A 285 4.93 -9.97 -0.75
C GLY A 285 4.25 -10.35 -2.07
N MET A 286 4.88 -10.17 -3.22
CA MET A 286 4.29 -10.40 -4.54
C MET A 286 5.19 -11.25 -5.42
N GLY A 287 4.59 -12.01 -6.34
CA GLY A 287 5.27 -12.81 -7.32
C GLY A 287 4.29 -13.58 -8.21
N GLY A 288 4.78 -14.62 -8.86
CA GLY A 288 3.94 -15.46 -9.70
C GLY A 288 4.73 -16.43 -10.54
N THR A 289 4.01 -17.14 -11.38
CA THR A 289 4.56 -18.08 -12.37
C THR A 289 3.62 -18.15 -13.57
N TYR A 290 4.00 -18.97 -14.55
CA TYR A 290 3.16 -19.32 -15.70
C TYR A 290 3.09 -20.82 -15.85
N VAL A 291 1.93 -21.32 -16.25
CA VAL A 291 1.74 -22.69 -16.70
C VAL A 291 1.33 -22.70 -18.16
N LYS A 292 1.78 -23.71 -18.90
CA LYS A 292 1.40 -23.92 -20.30
C LYS A 292 0.90 -25.34 -20.53
N THR A 293 0.17 -25.55 -21.60
CA THR A 293 -0.29 -26.85 -22.07
C THR A 293 0.85 -27.66 -22.72
N THR A 294 0.71 -28.98 -22.79
CA THR A 294 1.76 -29.94 -23.23
C THR A 294 1.42 -30.66 -24.54
N GLY A 295 0.47 -30.20 -25.31
CA GLY A 295 0.02 -30.85 -26.54
C GLY A 295 -1.08 -31.89 -26.34
N GLN A 296 -1.57 -32.06 -25.11
CA GLN A 296 -2.59 -33.05 -24.76
C GLN A 296 -3.80 -32.38 -24.11
N ALA A 297 -4.99 -32.91 -24.43
CA ALA A 297 -6.20 -32.55 -23.70
C ALA A 297 -6.29 -33.33 -22.38
N GLY A 298 -6.93 -32.76 -21.36
CA GLY A 298 -7.13 -33.42 -20.07
C GLY A 298 -7.08 -32.45 -18.90
N GLU A 299 -6.88 -33.01 -17.72
CA GLU A 299 -6.80 -32.25 -16.49
C GLU A 299 -5.34 -31.92 -16.11
N GLY A 300 -5.15 -30.73 -15.55
CA GLY A 300 -3.89 -30.30 -14.98
C GLY A 300 -4.06 -29.71 -13.59
N ILE A 301 -3.06 -29.86 -12.76
CA ILE A 301 -3.05 -29.30 -11.39
C ILE A 301 -1.73 -28.57 -11.17
N LEU A 302 -1.83 -27.31 -10.72
CA LEU A 302 -0.70 -26.58 -10.16
C LEU A 302 -0.80 -26.60 -8.65
N ILE A 303 0.25 -27.06 -7.99
CA ILE A 303 0.40 -27.06 -6.54
C ILE A 303 1.36 -25.94 -6.18
N ILE A 304 0.96 -25.09 -5.26
CA ILE A 304 1.70 -23.92 -4.76
C ILE A 304 1.89 -24.15 -3.27
N GLU A 305 3.12 -24.19 -2.80
CA GLU A 305 3.42 -24.49 -1.40
C GLU A 305 4.40 -23.48 -0.80
N ASN A 306 4.07 -23.03 0.40
CA ASN A 306 4.94 -22.22 1.23
C ASN A 306 4.91 -22.77 2.66
N ALA A 307 6.06 -22.80 3.33
CA ALA A 307 6.20 -23.41 4.64
C ALA A 307 5.35 -22.76 5.74
N GLN A 308 5.08 -21.47 5.64
CA GLN A 308 4.32 -20.71 6.64
C GLN A 308 2.81 -20.71 6.35
N THR A 309 2.42 -20.62 5.08
CA THR A 309 1.01 -20.43 4.68
C THR A 309 0.35 -21.71 4.17
N GLY A 310 1.12 -22.79 4.01
CA GLY A 310 0.60 -24.09 3.58
C GLY A 310 0.53 -24.26 2.07
N LYS A 311 -0.42 -25.09 1.62
CA LYS A 311 -0.55 -25.56 0.24
C LYS A 311 -1.86 -25.11 -0.39
N ILE A 312 -1.76 -24.62 -1.65
CA ILE A 312 -2.90 -24.26 -2.51
C ILE A 312 -2.81 -25.11 -3.77
N CYS A 313 -3.97 -25.58 -4.28
CA CYS A 313 -4.08 -26.33 -5.52
C CYS A 313 -5.01 -25.60 -6.49
N GLU A 314 -4.50 -25.32 -7.69
CA GLU A 314 -5.27 -24.76 -8.80
C GLU A 314 -5.50 -25.81 -9.88
N HIS A 315 -6.75 -25.99 -10.28
CA HIS A 315 -7.18 -27.00 -11.24
C HIS A 315 -7.41 -26.38 -12.61
N PHE A 316 -6.94 -27.06 -13.65
CA PHE A 316 -7.04 -26.62 -15.05
C PHE A 316 -7.69 -27.69 -15.90
N GLN A 317 -8.48 -27.26 -16.86
CA GLN A 317 -9.03 -28.11 -17.92
C GLN A 317 -8.43 -27.68 -19.25
N VAL A 318 -7.82 -28.61 -19.96
CA VAL A 318 -7.21 -28.38 -21.28
C VAL A 318 -8.06 -29.06 -22.34
N ALA A 319 -8.63 -28.28 -23.25
CA ALA A 319 -9.24 -28.74 -24.48
C ALA A 319 -8.24 -28.71 -25.63
N ARG A 320 -8.49 -29.48 -26.70
CA ARG A 320 -7.72 -29.43 -27.93
C ARG A 320 -8.59 -28.92 -29.07
N GLU A 321 -8.08 -27.95 -29.84
CA GLU A 321 -8.71 -27.57 -31.11
C GLU A 321 -8.59 -28.73 -32.09
N GLU A 322 -9.67 -29.04 -32.80
CA GLU A 322 -9.72 -30.05 -33.87
C GLU A 322 -8.98 -29.59 -35.12
#